data_1727ae0dd9255b1f180d65fddde3cdb2
#
_entry.id   1727ae0dd9255b1f180d65fddde3cdb2
#
_cell.length_a   1.000
_cell.length_b   1.000
_cell.length_c   1.000
_cell.angle_alpha   90.00
_cell.angle_beta   90.00
_cell.angle_gamma   90.00
#
_symmetry.space_group_name_H-M   'P 1'
#
loop_
_entity.id
_entity.type
_entity.pdbx_description
1 polymer ?
#
loop_
_entity_poly.entity_id
_entity_poly.type
_entity_poly.pdbx_seq_one_letter_code
_entity_poly.pdbx_strand_id
1 'polypeptide(L)'
;AIIRAVPEIIIAIIILTVTGLTPFTGALALAIGGIGTHAKWTYEAIETAPTGPAEAVKASGGTLAEMVRWGTWPIVQPELASLALYRFEINVRTSAVLGLIGVGGIGDMLTGYTQYRQWDVVGVLLIVVIVITMSIDAISGAIRRRIVAAKFA
;
A
#
# COMPACT_ATOMS: atom_id res chain seq x y z
N ALA A 1 5.56 9.78 13.11
CA ALA A 1 5.07 8.76 14.07
C ALA A 1 3.55 8.82 14.25
N ILE A 2 2.95 9.99 14.44
CA ILE A 2 1.51 10.17 14.79
C ILE A 2 0.56 9.61 13.74
N ILE A 3 0.76 9.93 12.45
CA ILE A 3 -0.14 9.48 11.36
C ILE A 3 -0.26 7.95 11.28
N ARG A 4 0.78 7.20 11.59
CA ARG A 4 0.80 5.74 11.58
C ARG A 4 0.09 5.09 12.78
N ALA A 5 -0.12 5.86 13.85
CA ALA A 5 -0.81 5.36 15.04
C ALA A 5 -2.35 5.41 14.88
N VAL A 6 -2.85 6.17 13.90
CA VAL A 6 -4.28 6.31 13.64
C VAL A 6 -4.71 5.28 12.59
N PRO A 7 -5.63 4.35 12.92
CA PRO A 7 -6.21 3.43 11.94
C PRO A 7 -6.87 4.16 10.77
N GLU A 8 -6.74 3.63 9.56
CA GLU A 8 -7.32 4.23 8.34
C GLU A 8 -8.83 4.43 8.43
N ILE A 9 -9.53 3.57 9.17
CA ILE A 9 -10.97 3.69 9.38
C ILE A 9 -11.33 4.97 10.17
N ILE A 10 -10.50 5.36 11.15
CA ILE A 10 -10.72 6.60 11.92
C ILE A 10 -10.47 7.82 11.02
N ILE A 11 -9.43 7.76 10.19
CA ILE A 11 -9.14 8.81 9.20
C ILE A 11 -10.33 8.94 8.23
N ALA A 12 -10.88 7.82 7.76
CA ALA A 12 -12.05 7.82 6.88
C ALA A 12 -13.27 8.46 7.55
N ILE A 13 -13.56 8.15 8.82
CA ILE A 13 -14.67 8.73 9.58
C ILE A 13 -14.50 10.25 9.73
N ILE A 14 -13.29 10.74 9.96
CA ILE A 14 -13.03 12.18 10.04
C ILE A 14 -13.26 12.85 8.67
N ILE A 15 -12.73 12.26 7.59
CA ILE A 15 -12.83 12.83 6.25
C ILE A 15 -14.28 12.80 5.75
N LEU A 16 -15.03 11.75 6.05
CA LEU A 16 -16.41 11.61 5.59
C LEU A 16 -17.32 12.74 6.10
N THR A 17 -16.99 13.39 7.21
CA THR A 17 -17.75 14.55 7.72
C THR A 17 -17.70 15.75 6.77
N VAL A 18 -16.68 15.81 5.92
CA VAL A 18 -16.48 16.89 4.93
C VAL A 18 -16.83 16.42 3.51
N THR A 19 -16.41 15.22 3.13
CA THR A 19 -16.53 14.71 1.75
C THR A 19 -17.77 13.83 1.52
N GLY A 20 -18.46 13.46 2.61
CA GLY A 20 -19.61 12.55 2.56
C GLY A 20 -19.21 11.08 2.34
N LEU A 21 -20.22 10.21 2.28
CA LEU A 21 -20.09 8.77 2.05
C LEU A 21 -19.85 8.50 0.56
N THR A 22 -18.59 8.55 0.14
CA THR A 22 -18.18 8.36 -1.26
C THR A 22 -16.93 7.47 -1.35
N PRO A 23 -16.72 6.77 -2.48
CA PRO A 23 -15.46 6.05 -2.71
C PRO A 23 -14.21 6.94 -2.65
N PHE A 24 -14.36 8.22 -2.95
CA PHE A 24 -13.28 9.21 -2.83
C PHE A 24 -12.82 9.37 -1.39
N THR A 25 -13.75 9.37 -0.42
CA THR A 25 -13.45 9.41 1.02
C THR A 25 -12.58 8.22 1.44
N GLY A 26 -12.94 7.02 0.99
CA GLY A 26 -12.16 5.81 1.25
C GLY A 26 -10.76 5.87 0.65
N ALA A 27 -10.65 6.30 -0.62
CA ALA A 27 -9.37 6.44 -1.30
C ALA A 27 -8.46 7.48 -0.61
N LEU A 28 -9.03 8.62 -0.18
CA LEU A 28 -8.28 9.66 0.50
C LEU A 28 -7.79 9.20 1.89
N ALA A 29 -8.61 8.45 2.63
CA ALA A 29 -8.22 7.88 3.91
C ALA A 29 -7.04 6.89 3.78
N LEU A 30 -7.08 5.99 2.77
CA LEU A 30 -6.00 5.08 2.46
C LEU A 30 -4.73 5.81 2.03
N ALA A 31 -4.86 6.88 1.24
CA ALA A 31 -3.73 7.70 0.82
C ALA A 31 -3.04 8.35 2.01
N ILE A 32 -3.79 9.04 2.88
CA ILE A 32 -3.26 9.72 4.06
C ILE A 32 -2.63 8.72 5.04
N GLY A 33 -3.34 7.63 5.38
CA GLY A 33 -2.82 6.58 6.25
C GLY A 33 -1.55 5.91 5.70
N GLY A 34 -1.47 5.80 4.36
CA GLY A 34 -0.31 5.24 3.65
C GLY A 34 0.95 6.09 3.73
N ILE A 35 0.85 7.43 3.75
CA ILE A 35 2.01 8.34 3.70
C ILE A 35 3.00 8.04 4.82
N GLY A 36 2.53 7.93 6.06
CA GLY A 36 3.40 7.71 7.22
C GLY A 36 4.11 6.37 7.19
N THR A 37 3.46 5.33 6.70
CA THR A 37 4.02 3.98 6.57
C THR A 37 5.04 3.92 5.45
N HIS A 38 4.73 4.46 4.27
CA HIS A 38 5.67 4.53 3.14
C HIS A 38 6.91 5.37 3.47
N ALA A 39 6.73 6.53 4.12
CA ALA A 39 7.85 7.35 4.53
C ALA A 39 8.81 6.60 5.47
N LYS A 40 8.27 5.82 6.41
CA LYS A 40 9.10 5.00 7.30
C LYS A 40 9.84 3.90 6.53
N TRP A 41 9.14 3.14 5.71
CA TRP A 41 9.76 2.06 4.93
C TRP A 41 10.83 2.57 3.97
N THR A 42 10.58 3.72 3.33
CA THR A 42 11.59 4.37 2.47
C THR A 42 12.83 4.77 3.27
N TYR A 43 12.63 5.34 4.45
CA TYR A 43 13.74 5.70 5.33
C TYR A 43 14.54 4.46 5.74
N GLU A 44 13.89 3.42 6.21
CA GLU A 44 14.54 2.16 6.63
C GLU A 44 15.30 1.48 5.47
N ALA A 45 14.71 1.47 4.26
CA ALA A 45 15.36 0.92 3.09
C ALA A 45 16.62 1.70 2.69
N ILE A 46 16.62 3.02 2.83
CA ILE A 46 17.80 3.85 2.57
C ILE A 46 18.86 3.66 3.67
N GLU A 47 18.43 3.61 4.94
CA GLU A 47 19.33 3.46 6.09
C GLU A 47 20.07 2.11 6.08
N THR A 48 19.40 1.05 5.65
CA THR A 48 19.96 -0.30 5.57
C THR A 48 20.71 -0.59 4.26
N ALA A 49 20.68 0.33 3.30
CA ALA A 49 21.34 0.16 2.02
C ALA A 49 22.88 0.13 2.18
N PRO A 50 23.60 -0.75 1.45
CA PRO A 50 25.07 -0.77 1.43
C PRO A 50 25.64 0.60 1.01
N THR A 51 26.56 1.16 1.79
CA THR A 51 27.15 2.49 1.53
C THR A 51 28.25 2.45 0.48
N GLY A 52 28.87 1.28 0.23
CA GLY A 52 30.04 1.14 -0.66
C GLY A 52 29.88 1.78 -2.04
N PRO A 53 28.79 1.54 -2.79
CA PRO A 53 28.58 2.19 -4.09
C PRO A 53 28.49 3.72 -4.01
N ALA A 54 27.84 4.27 -2.97
CA ALA A 54 27.77 5.71 -2.77
C ALA A 54 29.16 6.30 -2.41
N GLU A 55 29.94 5.57 -1.61
CA GLU A 55 31.33 5.95 -1.26
C GLU A 55 32.25 5.91 -2.47
N ALA A 56 32.09 4.92 -3.37
CA ALA A 56 32.83 4.86 -4.61
C ALA A 56 32.59 6.07 -5.52
N VAL A 57 31.31 6.51 -5.66
CA VAL A 57 30.97 7.73 -6.39
C VAL A 57 31.60 8.96 -5.73
N LYS A 58 31.59 9.03 -4.39
CA LYS A 58 32.24 10.11 -3.65
C LYS A 58 33.75 10.12 -3.88
N ALA A 59 34.40 8.99 -3.84
CA ALA A 59 35.83 8.86 -4.05
C ALA A 59 36.27 9.30 -5.47
N SER A 60 35.38 9.15 -6.47
CA SER A 60 35.61 9.67 -7.83
C SER A 60 35.30 11.15 -8.00
N GLY A 61 35.02 11.88 -6.91
CA GLY A 61 34.72 13.32 -6.94
C GLY A 61 33.26 13.67 -7.22
N GLY A 62 32.36 12.70 -7.14
CA GLY A 62 30.93 12.89 -7.37
C GLY A 62 30.26 13.76 -6.30
N THR A 63 29.25 14.48 -6.72
CA THR A 63 28.38 15.30 -5.87
C THR A 63 27.41 14.44 -5.06
N LEU A 64 26.79 15.00 -4.03
CA LEU A 64 25.76 14.30 -3.24
C LEU A 64 24.60 13.78 -4.10
N ALA A 65 24.16 14.56 -5.10
CA ALA A 65 23.11 14.14 -6.01
C ALA A 65 23.50 12.91 -6.86
N GLU A 66 24.77 12.85 -7.29
CA GLU A 66 25.32 11.72 -8.03
C GLU A 66 25.49 10.49 -7.15
N MET A 67 25.91 10.66 -5.88
CA MET A 67 25.96 9.58 -4.89
C MET A 67 24.58 8.96 -4.69
N VAL A 68 23.52 9.76 -4.54
CA VAL A 68 22.16 9.28 -4.41
C VAL A 68 21.71 8.58 -5.69
N ARG A 69 21.90 9.22 -6.85
CA ARG A 69 21.40 8.73 -8.15
C ARG A 69 22.07 7.44 -8.62
N TRP A 70 23.38 7.33 -8.45
CA TRP A 70 24.18 6.23 -8.98
C TRP A 70 24.61 5.22 -7.92
N GLY A 71 24.75 5.65 -6.67
CA GLY A 71 25.16 4.79 -5.57
C GLY A 71 24.00 4.18 -4.79
N THR A 72 23.06 5.00 -4.32
CA THR A 72 21.99 4.55 -3.40
C THR A 72 20.72 4.13 -4.14
N TRP A 73 20.23 4.94 -5.07
CA TRP A 73 18.95 4.75 -5.73
C TRP A 73 18.80 3.39 -6.46
N PRO A 74 19.78 2.91 -7.24
CA PRO A 74 19.66 1.61 -7.93
C PRO A 74 19.50 0.43 -6.97
N ILE A 75 20.02 0.56 -5.75
CA ILE A 75 19.97 -0.49 -4.72
C ILE A 75 18.60 -0.49 -4.02
N VAL A 76 18.07 0.70 -3.73
CA VAL A 76 16.85 0.89 -2.93
C VAL A 76 15.60 0.77 -3.79
N GLN A 77 15.66 1.18 -5.07
CA GLN A 77 14.51 1.20 -5.97
C GLN A 77 13.74 -0.14 -6.06
N PRO A 78 14.38 -1.31 -6.22
CA PRO A 78 13.65 -2.59 -6.29
C PRO A 78 12.92 -2.91 -4.98
N GLU A 79 13.50 -2.54 -3.85
CA GLU A 79 12.90 -2.72 -2.53
C GLU A 79 11.68 -1.83 -2.35
N LEU A 80 11.80 -0.54 -2.70
CA LEU A 80 10.68 0.40 -2.67
C LEU A 80 9.53 -0.03 -3.58
N ALA A 81 9.84 -0.55 -4.78
CA ALA A 81 8.83 -1.10 -5.67
C ALA A 81 8.11 -2.31 -5.05
N SER A 82 8.84 -3.19 -4.36
CA SER A 82 8.27 -4.33 -3.63
C SER A 82 7.37 -3.88 -2.48
N LEU A 83 7.78 -2.85 -1.73
CA LEU A 83 7.00 -2.27 -0.63
C LEU A 83 5.74 -1.55 -1.15
N ALA A 84 5.81 -0.90 -2.30
CA ALA A 84 4.65 -0.29 -2.95
C ALA A 84 3.60 -1.33 -3.37
N LEU A 85 4.04 -2.45 -3.96
CA LEU A 85 3.15 -3.58 -4.29
C LEU A 85 2.52 -4.18 -3.03
N TYR A 86 3.29 -4.39 -1.98
CA TYR A 86 2.78 -4.88 -0.70
C TYR A 86 1.74 -3.93 -0.10
N ARG A 87 1.97 -2.62 -0.16
CA ARG A 87 0.99 -1.63 0.29
C ARG A 87 -0.28 -1.66 -0.57
N PHE A 88 -0.15 -1.86 -1.86
CA PHE A 88 -1.30 -2.01 -2.75
C PHE A 88 -2.17 -3.22 -2.33
N GLU A 89 -1.56 -4.39 -2.05
CA GLU A 89 -2.27 -5.57 -1.54
C GLU A 89 -3.05 -5.26 -0.24
N ILE A 90 -2.41 -4.57 0.71
CA ILE A 90 -3.05 -4.14 1.95
C ILE A 90 -4.22 -3.20 1.66
N ASN A 91 -4.03 -2.22 0.80
CA ASN A 91 -5.06 -1.23 0.47
C ASN A 91 -6.30 -1.86 -0.16
N VAL A 92 -6.14 -2.87 -1.03
CA VAL A 92 -7.27 -3.62 -1.61
C VAL A 92 -8.09 -4.29 -0.52
N ARG A 93 -7.42 -4.94 0.43
CA ARG A 93 -8.10 -5.59 1.56
C ARG A 93 -8.77 -4.58 2.49
N THR A 94 -8.06 -3.49 2.80
CA THR A 94 -8.58 -2.42 3.66
C THR A 94 -9.74 -1.67 3.00
N SER A 95 -9.76 -1.54 1.67
CA SER A 95 -10.88 -0.91 0.95
C SER A 95 -12.21 -1.64 1.14
N ALA A 96 -12.19 -2.97 1.21
CA ALA A 96 -13.37 -3.77 1.52
C ALA A 96 -13.88 -3.49 2.94
N VAL A 97 -12.96 -3.32 3.91
CA VAL A 97 -13.31 -2.96 5.30
C VAL A 97 -13.88 -1.54 5.38
N LEU A 98 -13.28 -0.58 4.67
CA LEU A 98 -13.80 0.78 4.61
C LEU A 98 -15.19 0.85 3.97
N GLY A 99 -15.49 -0.03 3.03
CA GLY A 99 -16.84 -0.17 2.46
C GLY A 99 -17.91 -0.46 3.53
N LEU A 100 -17.58 -1.15 4.63
CA LEU A 100 -18.53 -1.44 5.71
C LEU A 100 -19.04 -0.17 6.44
N ILE A 101 -18.33 0.93 6.35
CA ILE A 101 -18.80 2.23 6.90
C ILE A 101 -19.55 3.07 5.86
N GLY A 102 -19.90 2.49 4.70
CA GLY A 102 -20.75 3.14 3.70
C GLY A 102 -20.04 4.01 2.68
N VAL A 103 -18.70 3.93 2.56
CA VAL A 103 -17.94 4.68 1.53
C VAL A 103 -18.02 4.03 0.14
N GLY A 104 -18.89 3.03 -0.01
CA GLY A 104 -19.11 2.32 -1.28
C GLY A 104 -18.25 1.06 -1.46
N GLY A 105 -18.41 0.42 -2.63
CA GLY A 105 -17.69 -0.81 -2.97
C GLY A 105 -18.32 -2.08 -2.40
N ILE A 106 -17.58 -3.20 -2.44
CA ILE A 106 -18.08 -4.52 -2.03
C ILE A 106 -18.46 -4.56 -0.54
N GLY A 107 -17.73 -3.81 0.31
CA GLY A 107 -18.02 -3.75 1.74
C GLY A 107 -19.39 -3.10 2.05
N ASP A 108 -19.76 -2.07 1.31
CA ASP A 108 -21.07 -1.42 1.44
C ASP A 108 -22.20 -2.38 1.01
N MET A 109 -22.02 -3.11 -0.09
CA MET A 109 -22.94 -4.18 -0.49
C MET A 109 -23.08 -5.25 0.59
N LEU A 110 -21.96 -5.71 1.19
CA LEU A 110 -21.99 -6.68 2.29
C LEU A 110 -22.83 -6.18 3.46
N THR A 111 -22.68 -4.92 3.86
CA THR A 111 -23.45 -4.32 4.94
C THR A 111 -24.95 -4.29 4.59
N GLY A 112 -25.29 -3.83 3.38
CA GLY A 112 -26.66 -3.76 2.92
C GLY A 112 -27.35 -5.13 2.91
N TYR A 113 -26.77 -6.13 2.24
CA TYR A 113 -27.36 -7.48 2.16
C TYR A 113 -27.41 -8.19 3.51
N THR A 114 -26.45 -7.91 4.43
CA THR A 114 -26.49 -8.44 5.80
C THR A 114 -27.67 -7.86 6.59
N GLN A 115 -27.96 -6.57 6.45
CA GLN A 115 -29.12 -5.92 7.10
C GLN A 115 -30.44 -6.51 6.63
N TYR A 116 -30.55 -6.87 5.34
CA TYR A 116 -31.72 -7.53 4.76
C TYR A 116 -31.72 -9.06 4.97
N ARG A 117 -30.76 -9.63 5.69
CA ARG A 117 -30.59 -11.07 5.98
C ARG A 117 -30.51 -11.95 4.72
N GLN A 118 -30.01 -11.43 3.63
CA GLN A 118 -29.81 -12.18 2.37
C GLN A 118 -28.46 -12.91 2.40
N TRP A 119 -28.38 -13.95 3.23
CA TRP A 119 -27.13 -14.67 3.52
C TRP A 119 -26.53 -15.40 2.33
N ASP A 120 -27.34 -15.81 1.37
CA ASP A 120 -26.92 -16.37 0.08
C ASP A 120 -26.11 -15.37 -0.73
N VAL A 121 -26.59 -14.12 -0.85
CA VAL A 121 -25.86 -13.04 -1.54
C VAL A 121 -24.59 -12.66 -0.77
N VAL A 122 -24.68 -12.56 0.55
CA VAL A 122 -23.51 -12.29 1.41
C VAL A 122 -22.42 -13.36 1.20
N GLY A 123 -22.82 -14.64 1.14
CA GLY A 123 -21.90 -15.73 0.87
C GLY A 123 -21.16 -15.59 -0.48
N VAL A 124 -21.91 -15.26 -1.54
CA VAL A 124 -21.32 -15.01 -2.87
C VAL A 124 -20.36 -13.82 -2.85
N LEU A 125 -20.73 -12.71 -2.22
CA LEU A 125 -19.87 -11.52 -2.11
C LEU A 125 -18.58 -11.83 -1.35
N LEU A 126 -18.63 -12.61 -0.27
CA LEU A 126 -17.43 -13.05 0.46
C LEU A 126 -16.50 -13.89 -0.43
N ILE A 127 -17.05 -14.83 -1.22
CA ILE A 127 -16.25 -15.62 -2.16
C ILE A 127 -15.59 -14.70 -3.19
N VAL A 128 -16.32 -13.73 -3.74
CA VAL A 128 -15.78 -12.75 -4.69
C VAL A 128 -14.61 -11.95 -4.08
N VAL A 129 -14.77 -11.47 -2.85
CA VAL A 129 -13.68 -10.75 -2.14
C VAL A 129 -12.46 -11.64 -1.96
N ILE A 130 -12.65 -12.89 -1.56
CA ILE A 130 -11.55 -13.85 -1.39
C ILE A 130 -10.83 -14.09 -2.73
N VAL A 131 -11.58 -14.35 -3.80
CA VAL A 131 -11.00 -14.59 -5.14
C VAL A 131 -10.21 -13.38 -5.64
N ILE A 132 -10.78 -12.19 -5.51
CA ILE A 132 -10.10 -10.94 -5.90
C ILE A 132 -8.80 -10.76 -5.10
N THR A 133 -8.86 -10.91 -3.77
CA THR A 133 -7.70 -10.75 -2.90
C THR A 133 -6.62 -11.77 -3.24
N MET A 134 -6.96 -13.05 -3.38
CA MET A 134 -6.00 -14.09 -3.76
C MET A 134 -5.38 -13.85 -5.14
N SER A 135 -6.18 -13.37 -6.10
CA SER A 135 -5.67 -13.04 -7.44
C SER A 135 -4.66 -11.90 -7.40
N ILE A 136 -4.96 -10.84 -6.65
CA ILE A 136 -4.06 -9.70 -6.48
C ILE A 136 -2.78 -10.13 -5.75
N ASP A 137 -2.89 -10.89 -4.67
CA ASP A 137 -1.73 -11.41 -3.93
C ASP A 137 -0.84 -12.28 -4.83
N ALA A 138 -1.42 -13.13 -5.67
CA ALA A 138 -0.68 -13.96 -6.62
C ALA A 138 0.05 -13.13 -7.69
N ILE A 139 -0.64 -12.14 -8.28
CA ILE A 139 -0.07 -11.25 -9.30
C ILE A 139 1.06 -10.41 -8.70
N SER A 140 0.81 -9.75 -7.59
CA SER A 140 1.79 -8.92 -6.89
C SER A 140 3.01 -9.73 -6.45
N GLY A 141 2.78 -10.95 -5.94
CA GLY A 141 3.86 -11.86 -5.55
C GLY A 141 4.71 -12.30 -6.75
N ALA A 142 4.10 -12.53 -7.93
CA ALA A 142 4.82 -12.85 -9.15
C ALA A 142 5.69 -11.67 -9.63
N ILE A 143 5.13 -10.45 -9.61
CA ILE A 143 5.85 -9.22 -9.98
C ILE A 143 7.01 -8.99 -9.00
N ARG A 144 6.79 -9.11 -7.70
CA ARG A 144 7.80 -8.92 -6.66
C ARG A 144 8.97 -9.90 -6.83
N ARG A 145 8.70 -11.17 -7.10
CA ARG A 145 9.76 -12.16 -7.38
C ARG A 145 10.61 -11.76 -8.57
N ARG A 146 10.04 -11.21 -9.65
CA ARG A 146 10.79 -10.73 -10.81
C ARG A 146 11.66 -9.51 -10.48
N ILE A 147 11.13 -8.56 -9.70
CA ILE A 147 11.86 -7.35 -9.28
C ILE A 147 13.07 -7.74 -8.42
N VAL A 148 12.88 -8.65 -7.46
CA VAL A 148 13.95 -9.10 -6.57
C VAL A 148 14.97 -9.95 -7.33
N ALA A 149 14.55 -10.85 -8.23
CA ALA A 149 15.47 -11.65 -9.03
C ALA A 149 16.36 -10.79 -9.93
N ALA A 150 15.84 -9.71 -10.49
CA ALA A 150 16.62 -8.77 -11.30
C ALA A 150 17.71 -8.00 -10.50
N LYS A 151 17.63 -7.98 -9.16
CA LYS A 151 18.65 -7.37 -8.29
C LYS A 151 19.92 -8.24 -8.18
N PHE A 152 19.80 -9.54 -8.42
CA PHE A 152 20.90 -10.49 -8.24
C PHE A 152 21.45 -11.05 -9.58
N ALA A 153 20.91 -10.61 -10.71
CA ALA A 153 21.39 -10.90 -12.05
C ALA A 153 22.27 -9.76 -12.56
#